data_eb89cfd90d250ac3cc33b26cd22ba24d
#
_entry.id   eb89cfd90d250ac3cc33b26cd22ba24d
#
_cell.length_a   1.000
_cell.length_b   1.000
_cell.length_c   1.000
_cell.angle_alpha   90.00
_cell.angle_beta   90.00
_cell.angle_gamma   90.00
#
_symmetry.space_group_name_H-M   'P 1'
#
loop_
_entity.id
_entity.type
_entity.pdbx_description
1 polymer ?
#
loop_
_entity_poly.entity_id
_entity_poly.type
_entity_poly.pdbx_seq_one_letter_code
_entity_poly.pdbx_strand_id
1 'polypeptide(L)'
;MERALSLACVILFGLFGFEVHQSTSYAEEVESVDEAKSVLPEGFVTVVVEIRAKKDTGNSLVSIFKKVLPLTRESDGIISIELVQNQDDPDALIFIERWETRDHYAKYLAERTEAGALETLAELIEGELNIRYFDQTGA
;
A
#
# COMPACT_ATOMS: atom_id res chain seq x y z
N MET A 1 19.14 -2.88 23.16
CA MET A 1 18.51 -3.57 22.01
C MET A 1 17.67 -2.59 21.14
N GLU A 2 18.25 -1.48 20.75
CA GLU A 2 17.52 -0.40 20.01
C GLU A 2 18.13 -0.06 18.65
N ARG A 3 18.70 -1.04 17.94
CA ARG A 3 19.36 -0.77 16.65
C ARG A 3 18.72 -1.38 15.41
N ALA A 4 17.69 -2.18 15.55
CA ALA A 4 17.06 -2.87 14.42
C ALA A 4 15.94 -2.06 13.72
N LEU A 5 15.36 -1.07 14.38
CA LEU A 5 14.23 -0.30 13.84
C LEU A 5 14.64 0.87 12.94
N SER A 6 15.91 1.27 12.96
CA SER A 6 16.39 2.41 12.17
C SER A 6 16.80 2.07 10.74
N LEU A 7 17.10 0.80 10.46
CA LEU A 7 17.60 0.38 9.14
C LEU A 7 16.49 0.07 8.13
N ALA A 8 15.33 -0.35 8.60
CA ALA A 8 14.19 -0.67 7.73
C ALA A 8 13.57 0.55 7.06
N CYS A 9 13.76 1.74 7.64
CA CYS A 9 13.20 2.99 7.10
C CYS A 9 14.07 3.61 5.99
N VAL A 10 15.37 3.27 5.95
CA VAL A 10 16.33 3.90 5.01
C VAL A 10 16.35 3.22 3.64
N ILE A 11 15.98 1.95 3.57
CA ILE A 11 16.04 1.18 2.30
C ILE A 11 14.81 1.43 1.41
N LEU A 12 13.72 1.99 1.97
CA LEU A 12 12.52 2.37 1.22
C LEU A 12 12.60 3.75 0.56
N PHE A 13 13.64 4.53 0.88
CA PHE A 13 13.91 5.85 0.28
C PHE A 13 15.05 5.75 -0.73
N GLY A 14 14.80 5.18 -1.87
CA GLY A 14 15.65 5.38 -3.05
C GLY A 14 15.41 6.78 -3.61
N LEU A 15 16.39 7.63 -3.41
CA LEU A 15 16.63 8.94 -4.00
C LEU A 15 15.91 9.23 -5.32
N PHE A 16 14.93 10.12 -5.28
CA PHE A 16 14.67 11.04 -6.37
C PHE A 16 14.37 12.40 -5.76
N GLY A 17 15.33 13.30 -5.93
CA GLY A 17 15.16 14.71 -5.65
C GLY A 17 14.14 15.31 -6.61
N PHE A 18 13.15 15.98 -6.07
CA PHE A 18 12.29 16.87 -6.84
C PHE A 18 12.15 18.18 -6.10
N GLU A 19 12.62 19.22 -6.74
CA GLU A 19 12.53 20.60 -6.25
C GLU A 19 11.09 21.06 -6.21
N VAL A 20 10.72 21.63 -5.07
CA VAL A 20 9.43 22.27 -4.84
C VAL A 20 9.45 23.66 -5.45
N HIS A 21 8.64 23.89 -6.48
CA HIS A 21 8.27 25.25 -6.88
C HIS A 21 6.98 25.64 -6.14
N GLN A 22 7.12 26.62 -5.25
CA GLN A 22 5.99 27.30 -4.64
C GLN A 22 5.30 28.18 -5.67
N SER A 23 3.99 28.08 -5.80
CA SER A 23 3.17 29.12 -6.37
C SER A 23 1.84 29.25 -5.63
N THR A 24 1.66 30.40 -5.15
CA THR A 24 0.70 31.09 -4.33
C THR A 24 -0.75 31.04 -4.84
N SER A 25 -1.69 30.81 -3.85
CA SER A 25 -2.98 31.48 -3.69
C SER A 25 -3.96 31.54 -4.87
N TYR A 26 -5.14 30.99 -4.67
CA TYR A 26 -6.43 31.72 -4.71
C TYR A 26 -7.52 30.87 -4.03
N ALA A 27 -8.14 31.49 -3.04
CA ALA A 27 -9.40 31.05 -2.47
C ALA A 27 -10.52 31.47 -3.43
N GLU A 28 -11.51 30.61 -3.56
CA GLU A 28 -12.95 30.81 -3.80
C GLU A 28 -13.44 29.63 -4.63
N GLU A 29 -14.39 28.92 -4.28
CA GLU A 29 -15.80 29.07 -4.06
C GLU A 29 -16.38 27.68 -3.76
N VAL A 30 -17.14 27.61 -2.69
CA VAL A 30 -17.89 26.42 -2.31
C VAL A 30 -19.10 26.32 -3.23
N GLU A 31 -19.09 25.40 -4.16
CA GLU A 31 -20.31 24.93 -4.81
C GLU A 31 -20.43 23.41 -4.74
N SER A 32 -21.49 23.02 -4.03
CA SER A 32 -22.19 21.74 -4.04
C SER A 32 -21.32 20.49 -4.09
N VAL A 33 -21.13 19.90 -2.94
CA VAL A 33 -20.86 18.46 -2.77
C VAL A 33 -22.02 17.66 -3.34
N ASP A 34 -22.07 17.59 -4.65
CA ASP A 34 -22.82 16.56 -5.33
C ASP A 34 -21.89 15.34 -5.41
N GLU A 35 -22.28 14.35 -4.63
CA GLU A 35 -21.86 12.96 -4.64
C GLU A 35 -20.86 12.61 -5.78
N ALA A 36 -19.58 12.84 -5.56
CA ALA A 36 -18.55 12.19 -6.35
C ALA A 36 -18.57 10.72 -5.97
N LYS A 37 -19.56 9.98 -6.48
CA LYS A 37 -19.52 8.55 -6.65
C LYS A 37 -18.22 8.30 -7.42
N SER A 38 -17.19 7.88 -6.69
CA SER A 38 -15.91 7.48 -7.25
C SER A 38 -16.21 6.43 -8.31
N VAL A 39 -16.29 6.87 -9.57
CA VAL A 39 -16.48 5.98 -10.71
C VAL A 39 -15.14 5.27 -10.86
N LEU A 40 -15.06 4.08 -10.25
CA LEU A 40 -13.93 3.21 -10.49
C LEU A 40 -13.90 2.88 -11.99
N PRO A 41 -12.73 2.92 -12.64
CA PRO A 41 -12.63 2.54 -14.04
C PRO A 41 -13.14 1.12 -14.22
N GLU A 42 -13.89 0.88 -15.29
CA GLU A 42 -14.33 -0.47 -15.62
C GLU A 42 -13.12 -1.37 -15.89
N GLY A 43 -13.16 -2.58 -15.37
CA GLY A 43 -12.15 -3.60 -15.65
C GLY A 43 -10.90 -3.56 -14.76
N PHE A 44 -10.93 -2.84 -13.62
CA PHE A 44 -9.82 -2.90 -12.66
C PHE A 44 -9.70 -4.28 -12.01
N VAL A 45 -8.49 -4.63 -11.59
CA VAL A 45 -8.23 -5.85 -10.81
C VAL A 45 -8.22 -5.53 -9.31
N THR A 46 -8.83 -6.39 -8.51
CA THR A 46 -8.67 -6.36 -7.05
C THR A 46 -7.61 -7.37 -6.65
N VAL A 47 -6.60 -6.92 -5.93
CA VAL A 47 -5.53 -7.75 -5.38
C VAL A 47 -5.72 -7.86 -3.88
N VAL A 48 -5.75 -9.07 -3.39
CA VAL A 48 -5.82 -9.36 -1.95
C VAL A 48 -4.50 -10.00 -1.54
N VAL A 49 -3.79 -9.34 -0.61
CA VAL A 49 -2.54 -9.85 -0.06
C VAL A 49 -2.73 -10.18 1.41
N GLU A 50 -2.70 -11.45 1.73
CA GLU A 50 -2.77 -11.93 3.11
C GLU A 50 -1.36 -11.99 3.72
N ILE A 51 -1.23 -11.45 4.93
CA ILE A 51 0.01 -11.35 5.67
C ILE A 51 -0.20 -11.91 7.07
N ARG A 52 0.71 -12.76 7.49
CA ARG A 52 0.80 -13.19 8.88
C ARG A 52 1.99 -12.52 9.54
N ALA A 53 1.76 -11.58 10.45
CA ALA A 53 2.83 -11.01 11.27
C ALA A 53 3.42 -12.07 12.21
N LYS A 54 4.66 -11.90 12.60
CA LYS A 54 5.24 -12.70 13.69
C LYS A 54 4.43 -12.53 14.97
N LYS A 55 4.41 -13.53 15.80
CA LYS A 55 3.62 -13.56 17.02
C LYS A 55 3.71 -12.25 17.81
N ASP A 56 2.57 -11.70 18.16
CA ASP A 56 2.41 -10.47 18.96
C ASP A 56 3.00 -9.20 18.30
N THR A 57 3.25 -9.21 16.97
CA THR A 57 3.84 -8.06 16.25
C THR A 57 2.91 -7.38 15.27
N GLY A 58 1.65 -7.83 15.11
CA GLY A 58 0.71 -7.29 14.13
C GLY A 58 0.52 -5.77 14.24
N ASN A 59 0.37 -5.23 15.44
CA ASN A 59 0.22 -3.79 15.65
C ASN A 59 1.48 -3.00 15.26
N SER A 60 2.66 -3.57 15.48
CA SER A 60 3.93 -2.98 15.06
C SER A 60 4.03 -2.95 13.54
N LEU A 61 3.62 -4.03 12.88
CA LEU A 61 3.60 -4.13 11.42
C LEU A 61 2.60 -3.13 10.81
N VAL A 62 1.42 -2.98 11.39
CA VAL A 62 0.44 -1.93 11.01
C VAL A 62 1.07 -0.53 11.10
N SER A 63 1.83 -0.25 12.16
CA SER A 63 2.51 1.04 12.34
C SER A 63 3.56 1.30 11.28
N ILE A 64 4.28 0.27 10.83
CA ILE A 64 5.23 0.34 9.71
C ILE A 64 4.47 0.66 8.41
N PHE A 65 3.41 -0.10 8.10
CA PHE A 65 2.64 0.11 6.88
C PHE A 65 1.99 1.49 6.80
N LYS A 66 1.50 2.05 7.91
CA LYS A 66 0.97 3.42 7.95
C LYS A 66 1.97 4.47 7.45
N LYS A 67 3.27 4.22 7.60
CA LYS A 67 4.32 5.13 7.11
C LYS A 67 4.64 4.95 5.64
N VAL A 68 4.48 3.74 5.10
CA VAL A 68 4.84 3.43 3.70
C VAL A 68 3.68 3.51 2.73
N LEU A 69 2.44 3.29 3.18
CA LEU A 69 1.25 3.33 2.33
C LEU A 69 1.04 4.65 1.58
N PRO A 70 1.34 5.84 2.13
CA PRO A 70 1.25 7.08 1.36
C PRO A 70 2.08 7.03 0.06
N LEU A 71 3.28 6.48 0.10
CA LEU A 71 4.14 6.31 -1.08
C LEU A 71 3.59 5.26 -2.05
N THR A 72 3.02 4.17 -1.54
CA THR A 72 2.37 3.16 -2.38
C THR A 72 1.20 3.75 -3.16
N ARG A 73 0.44 4.68 -2.56
CA ARG A 73 -0.68 5.36 -3.22
C ARG A 73 -0.27 6.28 -4.37
N GLU A 74 1.00 6.59 -4.51
CA GLU A 74 1.56 7.35 -5.63
C GLU A 74 2.05 6.46 -6.78
N SER A 75 1.95 5.14 -6.64
CA SER A 75 2.40 4.19 -7.67
C SER A 75 1.52 4.25 -8.92
N ASP A 76 2.14 4.04 -10.07
CA ASP A 76 1.46 4.03 -11.36
C ASP A 76 0.39 2.93 -11.42
N GLY A 77 -0.83 3.31 -11.82
CA GLY A 77 -1.96 2.40 -11.97
C GLY A 77 -2.66 1.96 -10.68
N ILE A 78 -2.25 2.45 -9.50
CA ILE A 78 -2.98 2.18 -8.27
C ILE A 78 -4.24 3.04 -8.18
N ILE A 79 -5.37 2.43 -7.85
CA ILE A 79 -6.65 3.11 -7.62
C ILE A 79 -6.89 3.29 -6.12
N SER A 80 -6.69 2.22 -5.35
CA SER A 80 -6.82 2.27 -3.90
C SER A 80 -6.04 1.16 -3.22
N ILE A 81 -5.64 1.39 -1.99
CA ILE A 81 -5.04 0.39 -1.10
C ILE A 81 -5.52 0.61 0.33
N GLU A 82 -6.00 -0.44 0.94
CA GLU A 82 -6.42 -0.48 2.32
C GLU A 82 -5.71 -1.62 3.04
N LEU A 83 -5.32 -1.38 4.28
CA LEU A 83 -4.83 -2.42 5.19
C LEU A 83 -5.89 -2.66 6.25
N VAL A 84 -6.33 -3.89 6.36
CA VAL A 84 -7.27 -4.33 7.38
C VAL A 84 -6.61 -5.36 8.30
N GLN A 85 -7.01 -5.36 9.56
CA GLN A 85 -6.48 -6.23 10.59
C GLN A 85 -7.63 -7.07 11.15
N ASN A 86 -7.39 -8.35 11.37
CA ASN A 86 -8.37 -9.24 11.96
C ASN A 86 -8.67 -8.83 13.41
N GLN A 87 -9.94 -8.77 13.78
CA GLN A 87 -10.38 -8.33 15.10
C GLN A 87 -10.06 -9.35 16.20
N ASP A 88 -10.09 -10.63 15.87
CA ASP A 88 -9.87 -11.73 16.82
C ASP A 88 -8.41 -12.16 16.87
N ASP A 89 -7.64 -11.87 15.81
CA ASP A 89 -6.24 -12.23 15.66
C ASP A 89 -5.46 -11.06 15.05
N PRO A 90 -4.91 -10.17 15.88
CA PRO A 90 -4.20 -8.98 15.41
C PRO A 90 -2.96 -9.23 14.54
N ASP A 91 -2.42 -10.46 14.53
CA ASP A 91 -1.29 -10.82 13.69
C ASP A 91 -1.71 -11.21 12.26
N ALA A 92 -3.01 -11.36 12.00
CA ALA A 92 -3.53 -11.60 10.66
C ALA A 92 -3.96 -10.27 10.01
N LEU A 93 -3.31 -9.93 8.90
CA LEU A 93 -3.48 -8.69 8.15
C LEU A 93 -3.83 -8.98 6.70
N ILE A 94 -4.61 -8.10 6.08
CA ILE A 94 -4.95 -8.20 4.67
C ILE A 94 -4.80 -6.81 4.02
N PHE A 95 -4.08 -6.74 2.90
CA PHE A 95 -4.22 -5.64 1.97
C PHE A 95 -5.33 -5.93 0.98
N ILE A 96 -6.17 -4.95 0.76
CA ILE A 96 -7.19 -4.92 -0.30
C ILE A 96 -6.78 -3.78 -1.23
N GLU A 97 -6.35 -4.13 -2.42
CA GLU A 97 -5.81 -3.21 -3.39
C GLU A 97 -6.65 -3.22 -4.67
N ARG A 98 -6.80 -2.07 -5.31
CA ARG A 98 -7.40 -1.96 -6.64
C ARG A 98 -6.40 -1.31 -7.56
N TRP A 99 -6.18 -1.94 -8.70
CA TRP A 99 -5.22 -1.52 -9.71
C TRP A 99 -5.91 -1.45 -11.07
N GLU A 100 -5.53 -0.49 -11.90
CA GLU A 100 -6.08 -0.36 -13.25
C GLU A 100 -5.93 -1.64 -14.05
N THR A 101 -4.79 -2.30 -13.96
CA THR A 101 -4.54 -3.60 -14.58
C THR A 101 -3.66 -4.48 -13.72
N ARG A 102 -3.68 -5.78 -13.99
CA ARG A 102 -2.77 -6.74 -13.34
C ARG A 102 -1.30 -6.44 -13.68
N ASP A 103 -1.02 -5.88 -14.85
CA ASP A 103 0.35 -5.53 -15.27
C ASP A 103 0.91 -4.37 -14.45
N HIS A 104 0.10 -3.36 -14.08
CA HIS A 104 0.51 -2.30 -13.15
C HIS A 104 0.93 -2.88 -11.79
N TYR A 105 0.14 -3.81 -11.25
CA TYR A 105 0.50 -4.48 -10.01
C TYR A 105 1.79 -5.30 -10.14
N ALA A 106 1.95 -6.05 -11.24
CA ALA A 106 3.14 -6.86 -11.48
C ALA A 106 4.40 -5.99 -11.57
N LYS A 107 4.32 -4.85 -12.24
CA LYS A 107 5.40 -3.84 -12.31
C LYS A 107 5.75 -3.31 -10.92
N TYR A 108 4.73 -2.87 -10.17
CA TYR A 108 4.91 -2.42 -8.79
C TYR A 108 5.61 -3.46 -7.92
N LEU A 109 5.15 -4.72 -7.97
CA LEU A 109 5.73 -5.81 -7.18
C LEU A 109 7.19 -6.07 -7.57
N ALA A 110 7.51 -6.02 -8.87
CA ALA A 110 8.89 -6.17 -9.36
C ALA A 110 9.80 -5.04 -8.84
N GLU A 111 9.35 -3.79 -8.90
CA GLU A 111 10.08 -2.63 -8.37
C GLU A 111 10.32 -2.74 -6.86
N ARG A 112 9.34 -3.23 -6.10
CA ARG A 112 9.49 -3.47 -4.65
C ARG A 112 10.44 -4.62 -4.35
N THR A 113 10.44 -5.65 -5.18
CA THR A 113 11.37 -6.77 -5.07
C THR A 113 12.81 -6.31 -5.32
N GLU A 114 13.05 -5.56 -6.40
CA GLU A 114 14.37 -5.01 -6.72
C GLU A 114 14.89 -4.05 -5.63
N ALA A 115 14.00 -3.30 -5.00
CA ALA A 115 14.34 -2.42 -3.88
C ALA A 115 14.60 -3.15 -2.55
N GLY A 116 14.45 -4.49 -2.49
CA GLY A 116 14.64 -5.29 -1.28
C GLY A 116 13.49 -5.20 -0.27
N ALA A 117 12.36 -4.60 -0.66
CA ALA A 117 11.22 -4.41 0.24
C ALA A 117 10.59 -5.74 0.66
N LEU A 118 10.52 -6.72 -0.24
CA LEU A 118 9.97 -8.04 0.08
C LEU A 118 10.87 -8.84 0.99
N GLU A 119 12.20 -8.73 0.86
CA GLU A 119 13.16 -9.36 1.78
C GLU A 119 13.02 -8.78 3.19
N THR A 120 12.91 -7.44 3.30
CA THR A 120 12.66 -6.77 4.58
C THR A 120 11.34 -7.20 5.21
N LEU A 121 10.28 -7.31 4.39
CA LEU A 121 8.98 -7.77 4.86
C LEU A 121 9.03 -9.22 5.34
N ALA A 122 9.74 -10.10 4.63
CA ALA A 122 9.90 -11.50 5.00
C ALA A 122 10.51 -11.69 6.41
N GLU A 123 11.32 -10.74 6.87
CA GLU A 123 11.87 -10.76 8.23
C GLU A 123 10.82 -10.44 9.32
N LEU A 124 9.70 -9.81 8.94
CA LEU A 124 8.65 -9.33 9.85
C LEU A 124 7.41 -10.23 9.88
N ILE A 125 7.31 -11.18 8.97
CA ILE A 125 6.15 -12.04 8.79
C ILE A 125 6.47 -13.51 9.05
N GLU A 126 5.43 -14.31 9.25
CA GLU A 126 5.50 -15.78 9.28
C GLU A 126 5.02 -16.34 7.94
N GLY A 127 5.79 -17.26 7.37
CA GLY A 127 5.46 -17.86 6.08
C GLY A 127 5.65 -16.92 4.90
N GLU A 128 4.86 -17.12 3.87
CA GLU A 128 4.90 -16.37 2.61
C GLU A 128 3.68 -15.47 2.45
N LEU A 129 3.81 -14.46 1.58
CA LEU A 129 2.67 -13.65 1.16
C LEU A 129 1.71 -14.49 0.31
N ASN A 130 0.43 -14.46 0.64
CA ASN A 130 -0.61 -15.06 -0.20
C ASN A 130 -1.27 -13.97 -1.04
N ILE A 131 -0.91 -13.91 -2.32
CA ILE A 131 -1.40 -12.91 -3.27
C ILE A 131 -2.45 -13.51 -4.17
N ARG A 132 -3.65 -12.93 -4.18
CA ARG A 132 -4.78 -13.39 -5.00
C ARG A 132 -5.37 -12.25 -5.81
N TYR A 133 -5.83 -12.57 -7.01
CA TYR A 133 -6.40 -11.63 -7.98
C TYR A 133 -7.87 -11.93 -8.19
N PHE A 134 -8.67 -10.88 -8.24
CA PHE A 134 -10.12 -10.97 -8.38
C PHE A 134 -10.62 -9.98 -9.42
N ASP A 135 -11.52 -10.45 -10.27
CA ASP A 135 -12.27 -9.61 -11.19
C ASP A 135 -13.59 -9.17 -10.57
N GLN A 136 -14.12 -8.07 -11.05
CA GLN A 136 -15.47 -7.66 -10.69
C GLN A 136 -16.50 -8.57 -11.38
N THR A 137 -17.50 -9.01 -10.64
CA THR A 137 -18.57 -9.84 -11.17
C THR A 137 -19.78 -9.04 -11.63
N GLY A 138 -19.85 -7.76 -11.28
CA GLY A 138 -21.02 -6.92 -11.52
C GLY A 138 -22.24 -7.27 -10.63
N ALA A 139 -22.02 -8.12 -9.62
CA ALA A 139 -23.06 -8.53 -8.68
C ALA A 139 -23.22 -7.54 -7.54
#